data_239b14656f06cd55d0a8d36468bb7ed3
#
_entry.id   239b14656f06cd55d0a8d36468bb7ed3
#
_cell.length_a   1.000
_cell.length_b   1.000
_cell.length_c   1.000
_cell.angle_alpha   90.00
_cell.angle_beta   90.00
_cell.angle_gamma   90.00
#
_symmetry.space_group_name_H-M   'P 1'
#
loop_
_entity.id
_entity.type
_entity.pdbx_description
1 polymer ?
#
loop_
_entity_poly.entity_id
_entity_poly.type
_entity_poly.pdbx_seq_one_letter_code
_entity_poly.pdbx_strand_id
1 'polypeptide(L)'
;MHQATGTALSRCLQQEASAIAAASEQLDPLQVEAALALLTSCAARRGKLVVSGVGKSGIVARKIAATFSSLSLTAVFLHPGDALHGDMGIVAADDVVLLLSNSGETEELLAILPHLRRRGTARIALVGRLNSSLALHCDVVLDASVDREICPLNLAPTASTAVAMAIGDALAAVWMERAGISPQDFAINHPAGALGRQLTLTVADLMVPAADLSPLAPEAPLPAVIANLTSGSRRLGSLGAAWMHAAHDPNRLAGLITDGDLRRCLQGHGAGDWTQLTAASMATLDPITVTPDTMAATALDLMERNGKRTISVLPVVDPADPGRLLGLLRLHDLVQAGLGNP
;
A
#
# COMPACT_ATOMS: atom_id res chain seq x y z
N MET A 1 43.04 4.60 4.53
CA MET A 1 42.34 4.05 3.33
C MET A 1 40.83 4.15 3.44
N HIS A 2 40.16 3.74 4.53
CA HIS A 2 38.70 3.77 4.66
C HIS A 2 38.05 5.16 4.56
N GLN A 3 38.64 6.23 5.11
CA GLN A 3 38.10 7.61 5.01
C GLN A 3 38.12 8.16 3.57
N ALA A 4 39.14 7.84 2.79
CA ALA A 4 39.22 8.27 1.38
C ALA A 4 38.17 7.63 0.49
N THR A 5 37.80 6.36 0.76
CA THR A 5 36.75 5.62 0.02
C THR A 5 35.36 6.18 0.32
N GLY A 6 35.07 6.49 1.59
CA GLY A 6 33.79 7.11 1.98
C GLY A 6 33.57 8.48 1.32
N THR A 7 34.62 9.30 1.23
CA THR A 7 34.57 10.61 0.56
C THR A 7 34.36 10.48 -0.96
N ALA A 8 34.95 9.45 -1.60
CA ALA A 8 34.74 9.20 -3.03
C ALA A 8 33.29 8.76 -3.33
N LEU A 9 32.71 7.87 -2.53
CA LEU A 9 31.30 7.46 -2.69
C LEU A 9 30.34 8.64 -2.51
N SER A 10 30.56 9.44 -1.45
CA SER A 10 29.75 10.65 -1.21
C SER A 10 29.80 11.62 -2.41
N ARG A 11 30.97 11.83 -3.00
CA ARG A 11 31.13 12.65 -4.19
C ARG A 11 30.34 12.09 -5.39
N CYS A 12 30.39 10.79 -5.62
CA CYS A 12 29.62 10.15 -6.70
C CYS A 12 28.10 10.36 -6.50
N LEU A 13 27.60 10.18 -5.28
CA LEU A 13 26.18 10.44 -4.96
C LEU A 13 25.79 11.90 -5.18
N GLN A 14 26.67 12.83 -4.82
CA GLN A 14 26.46 14.27 -5.08
C GLN A 14 26.42 14.58 -6.58
N GLN A 15 27.25 13.92 -7.38
CA GLN A 15 27.21 14.08 -8.84
C GLN A 15 25.89 13.58 -9.45
N GLU A 16 25.35 12.43 -8.98
CA GLU A 16 24.01 11.99 -9.40
C GLU A 16 22.93 12.96 -9.00
N ALA A 17 22.93 13.40 -7.75
CA ALA A 17 21.96 14.39 -7.27
C ALA A 17 22.00 15.68 -8.09
N SER A 18 23.20 16.15 -8.45
CA SER A 18 23.37 17.34 -9.30
C SER A 18 22.85 17.12 -10.72
N ALA A 19 23.03 15.92 -11.30
CA ALA A 19 22.50 15.59 -12.61
C ALA A 19 20.95 15.59 -12.62
N ILE A 20 20.34 15.05 -11.57
CA ILE A 20 18.87 15.07 -11.40
C ILE A 20 18.37 16.52 -11.23
N ALA A 21 19.05 17.33 -10.43
CA ALA A 21 18.69 18.73 -10.24
C ALA A 21 18.75 19.52 -11.58
N ALA A 22 19.84 19.34 -12.34
CA ALA A 22 19.97 19.95 -13.67
C ALA A 22 18.85 19.51 -14.63
N ALA A 23 18.52 18.23 -14.64
CA ALA A 23 17.42 17.72 -15.48
C ALA A 23 16.08 18.37 -15.14
N SER A 24 15.81 18.68 -13.86
CA SER A 24 14.56 19.35 -13.46
C SER A 24 14.44 20.78 -14.03
N GLU A 25 15.55 21.44 -14.30
CA GLU A 25 15.58 22.78 -14.91
C GLU A 25 15.53 22.75 -16.46
N GLN A 26 15.92 21.61 -17.05
CA GLN A 26 15.98 21.41 -18.50
C GLN A 26 14.66 20.95 -19.11
N LEU A 27 13.77 20.35 -18.31
CA LEU A 27 12.48 19.87 -18.80
C LEU A 27 11.62 21.03 -19.34
N ASP A 28 11.20 20.91 -20.61
CA ASP A 28 10.24 21.84 -21.21
C ASP A 28 8.84 21.63 -20.60
N PRO A 29 8.27 22.65 -19.92
CA PRO A 29 6.95 22.53 -19.32
C PRO A 29 5.84 22.16 -20.30
N LEU A 30 5.96 22.57 -21.58
CA LEU A 30 4.98 22.24 -22.60
C LEU A 30 5.04 20.76 -22.98
N GLN A 31 6.23 20.18 -23.04
CA GLN A 31 6.40 18.74 -23.31
C GLN A 31 5.94 17.89 -22.12
N VAL A 32 6.19 18.33 -20.90
CA VAL A 32 5.68 17.67 -19.67
C VAL A 32 4.16 17.70 -19.66
N GLU A 33 3.55 18.85 -19.93
CA GLU A 33 2.09 18.98 -19.99
C GLU A 33 1.46 18.10 -21.08
N ALA A 34 2.09 18.05 -22.26
CA ALA A 34 1.65 17.19 -23.34
C ALA A 34 1.75 15.68 -22.96
N ALA A 35 2.84 15.27 -22.30
CA ALA A 35 2.99 13.90 -21.81
C ALA A 35 1.87 13.53 -20.84
N LEU A 36 1.60 14.39 -19.83
CA LEU A 36 0.54 14.18 -18.84
C LEU A 36 -0.86 14.16 -19.46
N ALA A 37 -1.11 15.01 -20.47
CA ALA A 37 -2.37 15.00 -21.22
C ALA A 37 -2.57 13.68 -21.99
N LEU A 38 -1.52 13.14 -22.60
CA LEU A 38 -1.57 11.83 -23.26
C LEU A 38 -1.87 10.71 -22.27
N LEU A 39 -1.22 10.68 -21.11
CA LEU A 39 -1.47 9.67 -20.08
C LEU A 39 -2.90 9.77 -19.52
N THR A 40 -3.40 10.98 -19.29
CA THR A 40 -4.77 11.20 -18.84
C THR A 40 -5.79 10.72 -19.87
N SER A 41 -5.57 11.04 -21.15
CA SER A 41 -6.43 10.58 -22.26
C SER A 41 -6.39 9.05 -22.41
N CYS A 42 -5.21 8.44 -22.27
CA CYS A 42 -5.02 6.99 -22.28
C CYS A 42 -5.84 6.32 -21.18
N ALA A 43 -5.73 6.78 -19.94
CA ALA A 43 -6.49 6.26 -18.81
C ALA A 43 -8.02 6.40 -19.03
N ALA A 44 -8.48 7.56 -19.50
CA ALA A 44 -9.90 7.81 -19.77
C ALA A 44 -10.48 6.87 -20.83
N ARG A 45 -9.67 6.43 -21.80
CA ARG A 45 -10.06 5.46 -22.85
C ARG A 45 -9.81 4.01 -22.46
N ARG A 46 -9.38 3.74 -21.23
CA ARG A 46 -8.99 2.40 -20.77
C ARG A 46 -7.81 1.80 -21.56
N GLY A 47 -6.98 2.66 -22.14
CA GLY A 47 -5.71 2.29 -22.72
C GLY A 47 -4.67 1.97 -21.63
N LYS A 48 -3.49 1.57 -22.05
CA LYS A 48 -2.36 1.29 -21.17
C LYS A 48 -1.11 2.06 -21.59
N LEU A 49 -0.24 2.28 -20.63
CA LEU A 49 1.11 2.79 -20.88
C LEU A 49 2.02 1.61 -21.24
N VAL A 50 2.55 1.60 -22.47
CA VAL A 50 3.56 0.64 -22.89
C VAL A 50 4.93 1.30 -22.77
N VAL A 51 5.81 0.76 -21.95
CA VAL A 51 7.15 1.32 -21.72
C VAL A 51 8.19 0.41 -22.38
N SER A 52 9.08 0.98 -23.19
CA SER A 52 10.05 0.20 -23.96
C SER A 52 11.45 0.79 -23.91
N GLY A 53 12.45 -0.07 -23.93
CA GLY A 53 13.87 0.27 -23.90
C GLY A 53 14.74 -0.97 -23.96
N VAL A 54 16.04 -0.77 -24.23
CA VAL A 54 17.03 -1.85 -24.36
C VAL A 54 18.10 -1.70 -23.30
N GLY A 55 18.65 -2.81 -22.80
CA GLY A 55 19.74 -2.83 -21.83
C GLY A 55 19.41 -2.11 -20.53
N LYS A 56 20.22 -1.13 -20.13
CA LYS A 56 20.00 -0.35 -18.89
C LYS A 56 18.72 0.49 -18.98
N SER A 57 18.43 1.10 -20.13
CA SER A 57 17.17 1.81 -20.38
C SER A 57 15.97 0.88 -20.28
N GLY A 58 16.09 -0.40 -20.70
CA GLY A 58 15.05 -1.41 -20.53
C GLY A 58 14.76 -1.76 -19.07
N ILE A 59 15.80 -1.77 -18.21
CA ILE A 59 15.62 -1.97 -16.76
C ILE A 59 14.87 -0.79 -16.16
N VAL A 60 15.22 0.44 -16.52
CA VAL A 60 14.51 1.66 -16.12
C VAL A 60 13.08 1.65 -16.61
N ALA A 61 12.85 1.26 -17.86
CA ALA A 61 11.52 1.13 -18.47
C ALA A 61 10.63 0.14 -17.69
N ARG A 62 11.16 -1.01 -17.29
CA ARG A 62 10.44 -1.98 -16.42
C ARG A 62 10.03 -1.36 -15.09
N LYS A 63 10.95 -0.60 -14.45
CA LYS A 63 10.67 0.09 -13.19
C LYS A 63 9.56 1.14 -13.37
N ILE A 64 9.61 1.95 -14.39
CA ILE A 64 8.58 2.97 -14.69
C ILE A 64 7.22 2.30 -14.92
N ALA A 65 7.16 1.23 -15.73
CA ALA A 65 5.93 0.47 -15.97
C ALA A 65 5.35 -0.07 -14.65
N ALA A 66 6.19 -0.64 -13.78
CA ALA A 66 5.76 -1.14 -12.47
C ALA A 66 5.22 -0.01 -11.57
N THR A 67 5.85 1.17 -11.58
CA THR A 67 5.39 2.34 -10.83
C THR A 67 3.99 2.77 -11.28
N PHE A 68 3.76 2.97 -12.58
CA PHE A 68 2.44 3.36 -13.10
C PHE A 68 1.36 2.30 -12.82
N SER A 69 1.69 1.00 -12.97
CA SER A 69 0.76 -0.09 -12.62
C SER A 69 0.34 -0.04 -11.15
N SER A 70 1.26 0.29 -10.25
CA SER A 70 0.96 0.42 -8.82
C SER A 70 0.04 1.62 -8.52
N LEU A 71 0.00 2.60 -9.42
CA LEU A 71 -0.83 3.81 -9.32
C LEU A 71 -2.13 3.72 -10.13
N SER A 72 -2.61 2.52 -10.46
CA SER A 72 -3.87 2.27 -11.17
C SER A 72 -3.91 2.69 -12.65
N LEU A 73 -2.80 3.08 -13.26
CA LEU A 73 -2.67 3.14 -14.71
C LEU A 73 -2.10 1.82 -15.22
N THR A 74 -2.89 1.04 -15.93
CA THR A 74 -2.36 -0.20 -16.53
C THR A 74 -1.10 0.11 -17.32
N ALA A 75 0.03 -0.47 -16.94
CA ALA A 75 1.30 -0.26 -17.62
C ALA A 75 2.05 -1.58 -17.80
N VAL A 76 2.71 -1.73 -18.94
CA VAL A 76 3.46 -2.94 -19.29
C VAL A 76 4.80 -2.58 -19.90
N PHE A 77 5.81 -3.40 -19.66
CA PHE A 77 7.07 -3.33 -20.38
C PHE A 77 6.99 -4.17 -21.64
N LEU A 78 7.44 -3.59 -22.77
CA LEU A 78 7.58 -4.27 -24.06
C LEU A 78 9.04 -4.20 -24.50
N HIS A 79 9.71 -5.35 -24.62
CA HIS A 79 11.03 -5.40 -25.22
C HIS A 79 10.92 -5.17 -26.72
N PRO A 80 11.67 -4.21 -27.33
CA PRO A 80 11.47 -3.88 -28.74
C PRO A 80 11.85 -5.02 -29.69
N GLY A 81 12.80 -5.88 -29.31
CA GLY A 81 13.12 -7.10 -30.05
C GLY A 81 11.95 -8.08 -30.09
N ASP A 82 11.29 -8.33 -28.94
CA ASP A 82 10.14 -9.24 -28.87
C ASP A 82 8.94 -8.65 -29.62
N ALA A 83 8.78 -7.32 -29.58
CA ALA A 83 7.76 -6.61 -30.35
C ALA A 83 7.83 -6.91 -31.86
N LEU A 84 9.03 -7.03 -32.43
CA LEU A 84 9.23 -7.37 -33.85
C LEU A 84 8.89 -8.83 -34.17
N HIS A 85 8.80 -9.69 -33.14
CA HIS A 85 8.51 -11.12 -33.27
C HIS A 85 7.11 -11.51 -32.80
N GLY A 86 6.18 -10.55 -32.63
CA GLY A 86 4.77 -10.83 -32.36
C GLY A 86 4.20 -10.05 -31.17
N ASP A 87 5.00 -9.70 -30.17
CA ASP A 87 4.53 -9.01 -28.94
C ASP A 87 4.01 -7.59 -29.21
N MET A 88 4.24 -7.04 -30.41
CA MET A 88 3.55 -5.84 -30.89
C MET A 88 2.02 -5.98 -30.83
N GLY A 89 1.49 -7.20 -30.75
CA GLY A 89 0.07 -7.49 -30.59
C GLY A 89 -0.55 -6.92 -29.30
N ILE A 90 0.27 -6.66 -28.28
CA ILE A 90 -0.21 -6.06 -27.03
C ILE A 90 -0.54 -4.57 -27.16
N VAL A 91 -0.06 -3.88 -28.21
CA VAL A 91 -0.21 -2.43 -28.39
C VAL A 91 -1.49 -2.14 -29.16
N ALA A 92 -2.38 -1.31 -28.60
CA ALA A 92 -3.64 -0.85 -29.17
C ALA A 92 -3.59 0.67 -29.50
N ALA A 93 -4.57 1.15 -30.28
CA ALA A 93 -4.60 2.54 -30.73
C ALA A 93 -4.76 3.56 -29.57
N ASP A 94 -5.46 3.18 -28.49
CA ASP A 94 -5.68 4.05 -27.34
C ASP A 94 -4.53 4.03 -26.32
N ASP A 95 -3.49 3.25 -26.58
CA ASP A 95 -2.30 3.17 -25.72
C ASP A 95 -1.37 4.36 -25.96
N VAL A 96 -0.56 4.64 -24.93
CA VAL A 96 0.60 5.53 -25.04
C VAL A 96 1.87 4.70 -24.91
N VAL A 97 2.83 4.95 -25.80
CA VAL A 97 4.13 4.25 -25.78
C VAL A 97 5.23 5.21 -25.34
N LEU A 98 5.88 4.91 -24.20
CA LEU A 98 7.04 5.62 -23.68
C LEU A 98 8.32 4.87 -24.07
N LEU A 99 9.16 5.52 -24.84
CA LEU A 99 10.37 4.96 -25.45
C LEU A 99 11.62 5.56 -24.80
N LEU A 100 12.45 4.73 -24.15
CA LEU A 100 13.63 5.15 -23.42
C LEU A 100 14.92 4.84 -24.20
N SER A 101 15.70 5.87 -24.52
CA SER A 101 17.01 5.71 -25.14
C SER A 101 17.92 6.91 -24.86
N ASN A 102 19.05 6.72 -24.20
CA ASN A 102 19.97 7.82 -23.96
C ASN A 102 20.53 8.44 -25.26
N SER A 103 20.91 7.61 -26.25
CA SER A 103 21.38 8.08 -27.54
C SER A 103 20.25 8.56 -28.46
N GLY A 104 19.03 8.01 -28.28
CA GLY A 104 17.92 8.16 -29.21
C GLY A 104 18.12 7.48 -30.57
N GLU A 105 19.16 6.63 -30.70
CA GLU A 105 19.53 5.94 -31.95
C GLU A 105 19.54 4.41 -31.77
N THR A 106 18.82 3.89 -30.76
CA THR A 106 18.73 2.45 -30.53
C THR A 106 17.96 1.77 -31.68
N GLU A 107 18.64 0.92 -32.44
CA GLU A 107 18.11 0.31 -33.67
C GLU A 107 16.79 -0.43 -33.43
N GLU A 108 16.67 -1.20 -32.40
CA GLU A 108 15.47 -1.97 -32.08
C GLU A 108 14.27 -1.05 -31.78
N LEU A 109 14.48 0.10 -31.13
CA LEU A 109 13.44 1.09 -30.88
C LEU A 109 13.02 1.79 -32.18
N LEU A 110 13.98 2.15 -33.02
CA LEU A 110 13.71 2.77 -34.32
C LEU A 110 12.94 1.81 -35.26
N ALA A 111 13.25 0.51 -35.19
CA ALA A 111 12.58 -0.50 -36.01
C ALA A 111 11.10 -0.68 -35.65
N ILE A 112 10.68 -0.46 -34.42
CA ILE A 112 9.26 -0.57 -34.02
C ILE A 112 8.44 0.70 -34.33
N LEU A 113 9.06 1.88 -34.53
CA LEU A 113 8.36 3.15 -34.74
C LEU A 113 7.36 3.13 -35.94
N PRO A 114 7.69 2.60 -37.13
CA PRO A 114 6.74 2.53 -38.23
C PRO A 114 5.48 1.70 -37.86
N HIS A 115 5.65 0.67 -37.05
CA HIS A 115 4.56 -0.20 -36.62
C HIS A 115 3.66 0.50 -35.57
N LEU A 116 4.24 1.24 -34.64
CA LEU A 116 3.52 2.07 -33.69
C LEU A 116 2.72 3.17 -34.40
N ARG A 117 3.35 3.87 -35.35
CA ARG A 117 2.68 4.90 -36.18
C ARG A 117 1.49 4.32 -36.93
N ARG A 118 1.65 3.15 -37.54
CA ARG A 118 0.56 2.49 -38.30
C ARG A 118 -0.62 2.10 -37.41
N ARG A 119 -0.38 1.84 -36.09
CA ARG A 119 -1.43 1.58 -35.11
C ARG A 119 -2.10 2.84 -34.59
N GLY A 120 -1.56 4.03 -34.89
CA GLY A 120 -2.09 5.30 -34.39
C GLY A 120 -1.81 5.59 -32.91
N THR A 121 -0.85 4.89 -32.28
CA THR A 121 -0.50 5.09 -30.87
C THR A 121 0.27 6.39 -30.67
N ALA A 122 -0.01 7.11 -29.58
CA ALA A 122 0.78 8.25 -29.15
C ALA A 122 2.14 7.77 -28.58
N ARG A 123 3.20 8.52 -28.88
CA ARG A 123 4.58 8.17 -28.54
C ARG A 123 5.25 9.28 -27.77
N ILE A 124 5.83 8.92 -26.64
CA ILE A 124 6.65 9.80 -25.81
C ILE A 124 8.09 9.29 -25.89
N ALA A 125 9.05 10.12 -26.24
CA ALA A 125 10.47 9.81 -26.15
C ALA A 125 11.03 10.36 -24.84
N LEU A 126 11.77 9.54 -24.09
CA LEU A 126 12.61 9.95 -22.98
C LEU A 126 14.06 9.72 -23.38
N VAL A 127 14.75 10.78 -23.76
CA VAL A 127 16.04 10.71 -24.47
C VAL A 127 17.09 11.67 -23.92
N GLY A 128 18.36 11.29 -24.04
CA GLY A 128 19.49 12.17 -23.73
C GLY A 128 19.95 13.05 -24.90
N ARG A 129 19.32 12.90 -26.08
CA ARG A 129 19.63 13.72 -27.27
C ARG A 129 18.36 14.13 -28.00
N LEU A 130 18.02 15.42 -27.93
CA LEU A 130 16.77 15.96 -28.47
C LEU A 130 16.71 15.98 -30.02
N ASN A 131 17.84 15.98 -30.68
CA ASN A 131 17.93 15.93 -32.15
C ASN A 131 18.14 14.51 -32.71
N SER A 132 17.83 13.49 -31.91
CA SER A 132 17.95 12.08 -32.30
C SER A 132 16.81 11.61 -33.19
N SER A 133 17.02 10.49 -33.89
CA SER A 133 16.01 9.86 -34.74
C SER A 133 14.75 9.49 -33.95
N LEU A 134 14.90 9.00 -32.73
CA LEU A 134 13.76 8.66 -31.86
C LEU A 134 12.94 9.90 -31.50
N ALA A 135 13.60 11.00 -31.08
CA ALA A 135 12.94 12.26 -30.75
C ALA A 135 12.13 12.83 -31.91
N LEU A 136 12.70 12.83 -33.14
CA LEU A 136 12.05 13.34 -34.33
C LEU A 136 10.79 12.56 -34.74
N HIS A 137 10.63 11.32 -34.29
CA HIS A 137 9.51 10.45 -34.65
C HIS A 137 8.47 10.25 -33.53
N CYS A 138 8.65 10.93 -32.40
CA CYS A 138 7.70 10.89 -31.28
C CYS A 138 6.86 12.17 -31.20
N ASP A 139 5.70 12.06 -30.58
CA ASP A 139 4.73 13.15 -30.48
C ASP A 139 5.10 14.11 -29.33
N VAL A 140 5.79 13.59 -28.33
CA VAL A 140 6.30 14.31 -27.14
C VAL A 140 7.74 13.87 -26.86
N VAL A 141 8.58 14.81 -26.46
CA VAL A 141 9.99 14.54 -26.12
C VAL A 141 10.32 15.09 -24.75
N LEU A 142 10.75 14.20 -23.85
CA LEU A 142 11.24 14.55 -22.52
C LEU A 142 12.77 14.48 -22.50
N ASP A 143 13.39 15.58 -22.10
CA ASP A 143 14.85 15.70 -22.03
C ASP A 143 15.40 15.00 -20.79
N ALA A 144 16.16 13.93 -20.99
CA ALA A 144 16.89 13.19 -19.98
C ALA A 144 18.42 13.32 -20.18
N SER A 145 18.87 14.39 -20.83
CA SER A 145 20.29 14.62 -21.09
C SER A 145 21.07 14.81 -19.77
N VAL A 146 22.33 14.37 -19.79
CA VAL A 146 23.31 14.57 -18.72
C VAL A 146 24.63 15.03 -19.34
N ASP A 147 25.35 15.86 -18.61
CA ASP A 147 26.67 16.32 -19.08
C ASP A 147 27.67 15.16 -19.15
N ARG A 148 27.65 14.27 -18.17
CA ARG A 148 28.53 13.12 -18.11
C ARG A 148 28.01 12.04 -17.17
N GLU A 149 28.49 10.82 -17.41
CA GLU A 149 28.30 9.71 -16.49
C GLU A 149 29.24 9.82 -15.27
N ILE A 150 28.84 9.27 -14.12
CA ILE A 150 29.69 9.23 -12.91
C ILE A 150 30.85 8.27 -13.08
N CYS A 151 30.67 7.27 -13.92
CA CYS A 151 31.71 6.31 -14.30
C CYS A 151 32.99 7.06 -14.71
N PRO A 152 34.17 6.71 -14.14
CA PRO A 152 35.44 7.39 -14.45
C PRO A 152 35.78 7.44 -15.93
N LEU A 153 35.32 6.43 -16.68
CA LEU A 153 35.52 6.35 -18.12
C LEU A 153 34.42 7.06 -18.95
N ASN A 154 33.41 7.63 -18.28
CA ASN A 154 32.23 8.19 -18.94
C ASN A 154 31.51 7.25 -19.92
N LEU A 155 31.50 5.94 -19.63
CA LEU A 155 30.97 4.90 -20.54
C LEU A 155 29.79 4.14 -19.93
N ALA A 156 29.87 3.80 -18.64
CA ALA A 156 28.81 3.04 -18.00
C ALA A 156 27.61 3.95 -17.65
N PRO A 157 26.39 3.63 -18.12
CA PRO A 157 25.20 4.39 -17.77
C PRO A 157 24.98 4.41 -16.27
N THR A 158 25.04 5.58 -15.67
CA THR A 158 24.88 5.88 -14.24
C THR A 158 23.99 7.11 -14.08
N ALA A 159 24.52 8.32 -14.21
CA ALA A 159 23.74 9.56 -14.15
C ALA A 159 22.58 9.57 -15.16
N SER A 160 22.80 9.14 -16.39
CA SER A 160 21.75 9.07 -17.41
C SER A 160 20.59 8.12 -17.02
N THR A 161 20.89 6.99 -16.39
CA THR A 161 19.85 6.07 -15.92
C THR A 161 19.15 6.58 -14.66
N ALA A 162 19.86 7.25 -13.77
CA ALA A 162 19.29 7.88 -12.57
C ALA A 162 18.31 8.99 -12.95
N VAL A 163 18.72 9.88 -13.88
CA VAL A 163 17.87 10.96 -14.42
C VAL A 163 16.63 10.40 -15.11
N ALA A 164 16.79 9.43 -16.02
CA ALA A 164 15.65 8.82 -16.70
C ALA A 164 14.66 8.18 -15.72
N MET A 165 15.15 7.54 -14.66
CA MET A 165 14.30 6.95 -13.60
C MET A 165 13.60 8.05 -12.80
N ALA A 166 14.31 9.11 -12.40
CA ALA A 166 13.76 10.22 -11.64
C ALA A 166 12.65 10.97 -12.42
N ILE A 167 12.84 11.20 -13.74
CA ILE A 167 11.81 11.79 -14.59
C ILE A 167 10.59 10.88 -14.69
N GLY A 168 10.79 9.56 -14.85
CA GLY A 168 9.69 8.60 -14.87
C GLY A 168 8.89 8.57 -13.59
N ASP A 169 9.55 8.65 -12.43
CA ASP A 169 8.89 8.71 -11.13
C ASP A 169 8.17 10.03 -10.90
N ALA A 170 8.78 11.15 -11.27
CA ALA A 170 8.15 12.46 -11.19
C ALA A 170 6.89 12.53 -12.09
N LEU A 171 6.97 12.00 -13.32
CA LEU A 171 5.83 11.91 -14.23
C LEU A 171 4.69 11.07 -13.62
N ALA A 172 5.01 9.94 -12.99
CA ALA A 172 4.05 9.08 -12.33
C ALA A 172 3.40 9.78 -11.11
N ALA A 173 4.19 10.49 -10.30
CA ALA A 173 3.70 11.21 -9.13
C ALA A 173 2.74 12.36 -9.52
N VAL A 174 3.12 13.18 -10.51
CA VAL A 174 2.26 14.27 -11.00
C VAL A 174 1.00 13.73 -11.68
N TRP A 175 1.11 12.62 -12.42
CA TRP A 175 -0.06 11.96 -13.00
C TRP A 175 -1.01 11.42 -11.92
N MET A 176 -0.47 10.79 -10.86
CA MET A 176 -1.24 10.32 -9.71
C MET A 176 -2.06 11.45 -9.06
N GLU A 177 -1.44 12.61 -8.85
CA GLU A 177 -2.11 13.79 -8.31
C GLU A 177 -3.25 14.27 -9.23
N ARG A 178 -3.00 14.37 -10.54
CA ARG A 178 -4.03 14.77 -11.53
C ARG A 178 -5.17 13.78 -11.66
N ALA A 179 -4.87 12.50 -11.57
CA ALA A 179 -5.87 11.43 -11.64
C ALA A 179 -6.68 11.30 -10.34
N GLY A 180 -6.29 12.00 -9.27
CA GLY A 180 -6.97 11.97 -7.97
C GLY A 180 -6.90 10.59 -7.30
N ILE A 181 -5.81 9.82 -7.52
CA ILE A 181 -5.62 8.49 -6.94
C ILE A 181 -5.56 8.59 -5.42
N SER A 182 -6.53 7.99 -4.76
CA SER A 182 -6.62 7.97 -3.30
C SER A 182 -5.70 6.91 -2.68
N PRO A 183 -5.40 7.00 -1.36
CA PRO A 183 -4.73 5.93 -0.64
C PRO A 183 -5.45 4.58 -0.75
N GLN A 184 -6.78 4.58 -0.85
CA GLN A 184 -7.61 3.39 -1.02
C GLN A 184 -7.38 2.75 -2.39
N ASP A 185 -7.33 3.55 -3.47
CA ASP A 185 -7.01 3.05 -4.83
C ASP A 185 -5.61 2.45 -4.87
N PHE A 186 -4.64 3.08 -4.21
CA PHE A 186 -3.29 2.54 -4.08
C PHE A 186 -3.25 1.21 -3.32
N ALA A 187 -4.02 1.09 -2.24
CA ALA A 187 -4.09 -0.10 -1.41
C ALA A 187 -4.64 -1.33 -2.16
N ILE A 188 -5.61 -1.13 -3.04
CA ILE A 188 -6.17 -2.20 -3.91
C ILE A 188 -5.07 -2.89 -4.71
N ASN A 189 -4.08 -2.13 -5.19
CA ASN A 189 -2.96 -2.66 -5.97
C ASN A 189 -1.84 -3.25 -5.09
N HIS A 190 -1.90 -3.07 -3.76
CA HIS A 190 -0.88 -3.52 -2.81
C HIS A 190 -1.47 -4.38 -1.66
N PRO A 191 -2.28 -5.41 -1.93
CA PRO A 191 -3.08 -6.10 -0.91
C PRO A 191 -2.23 -6.78 0.18
N ALA A 192 -1.02 -7.22 -0.13
CA ALA A 192 -0.12 -7.90 0.79
C ALA A 192 0.84 -6.94 1.55
N GLY A 193 0.89 -5.67 1.19
CA GLY A 193 1.74 -4.68 1.85
C GLY A 193 1.17 -4.22 3.20
N ALA A 194 2.02 -3.75 4.12
CA ALA A 194 1.57 -3.20 5.40
C ALA A 194 0.55 -2.06 5.18
N LEU A 195 0.85 -1.15 4.26
CA LEU A 195 -0.05 -0.05 3.90
C LEU A 195 -1.38 -0.57 3.29
N GLY A 196 -1.32 -1.60 2.44
CA GLY A 196 -2.53 -2.23 1.87
C GLY A 196 -3.44 -2.77 2.97
N ARG A 197 -2.90 -3.55 3.90
CA ARG A 197 -3.65 -4.08 5.05
C ARG A 197 -4.25 -2.97 5.92
N GLN A 198 -3.49 -1.91 6.20
CA GLN A 198 -3.98 -0.76 6.98
C GLN A 198 -5.18 -0.07 6.34
N LEU A 199 -5.22 -0.02 5.01
CA LEU A 199 -6.22 0.70 4.24
C LEU A 199 -7.38 -0.16 3.72
N THR A 200 -7.32 -1.49 3.87
CA THR A 200 -8.36 -2.39 3.34
C THR A 200 -9.02 -3.28 4.39
N LEU A 201 -8.31 -3.63 5.47
CA LEU A 201 -8.90 -4.52 6.48
C LEU A 201 -9.91 -3.77 7.35
N THR A 202 -11.06 -4.40 7.54
CA THR A 202 -12.11 -3.96 8.45
C THR A 202 -12.13 -4.79 9.73
N VAL A 203 -12.84 -4.33 10.73
CA VAL A 203 -13.11 -5.09 11.96
C VAL A 203 -13.81 -6.42 11.65
N ALA A 204 -14.72 -6.45 10.68
CA ALA A 204 -15.42 -7.66 10.25
C ALA A 204 -14.46 -8.76 9.76
N ASP A 205 -13.35 -8.39 9.12
CA ASP A 205 -12.37 -9.35 8.59
C ASP A 205 -11.55 -10.04 9.69
N LEU A 206 -11.46 -9.42 10.88
CA LEU A 206 -10.55 -9.83 11.97
C LEU A 206 -11.26 -10.22 13.27
N MET A 207 -12.52 -9.85 13.45
CA MET A 207 -13.26 -10.15 14.68
C MET A 207 -13.52 -11.65 14.82
N VAL A 208 -13.61 -12.11 16.06
CA VAL A 208 -14.17 -13.40 16.40
C VAL A 208 -15.70 -13.25 16.42
N PRO A 209 -16.44 -13.95 15.55
CA PRO A 209 -17.91 -13.83 15.48
C PRO A 209 -18.59 -14.23 16.79
N ALA A 210 -19.69 -13.56 17.14
CA ALA A 210 -20.47 -13.89 18.35
C ALA A 210 -20.98 -15.34 18.40
N ALA A 211 -21.20 -15.94 17.23
CA ALA A 211 -21.61 -17.36 17.12
C ALA A 211 -20.54 -18.33 17.66
N ASP A 212 -19.28 -17.92 17.67
CA ASP A 212 -18.16 -18.72 18.20
C ASP A 212 -17.85 -18.42 19.68
N LEU A 213 -18.62 -17.53 20.31
CA LEU A 213 -18.47 -17.09 21.68
C LEU A 213 -19.57 -17.63 22.57
N SER A 214 -19.23 -18.00 23.78
CA SER A 214 -20.23 -18.40 24.79
C SER A 214 -20.55 -17.20 25.68
N PRO A 215 -21.81 -16.73 25.76
CA PRO A 215 -22.17 -15.63 26.65
C PRO A 215 -22.17 -16.08 28.10
N LEU A 216 -21.91 -15.14 29.00
CA LEU A 216 -22.07 -15.33 30.45
C LEU A 216 -23.36 -14.66 30.91
N ALA A 217 -24.12 -15.36 31.76
CA ALA A 217 -25.20 -14.74 32.54
C ALA A 217 -24.62 -13.80 33.60
N PRO A 218 -25.32 -12.71 33.99
CA PRO A 218 -24.85 -11.83 35.04
C PRO A 218 -24.51 -12.50 36.36
N GLU A 219 -25.23 -13.57 36.70
CA GLU A 219 -25.09 -14.36 37.94
C GLU A 219 -24.05 -15.47 37.83
N ALA A 220 -23.41 -15.63 36.64
CA ALA A 220 -22.43 -16.69 36.45
C ALA A 220 -21.30 -16.62 37.50
N PRO A 221 -21.00 -17.71 38.21
CA PRO A 221 -20.02 -17.69 39.28
C PRO A 221 -18.58 -17.64 38.75
N LEU A 222 -17.64 -17.23 39.59
CA LEU A 222 -16.21 -17.11 39.26
C LEU A 222 -15.64 -18.31 38.47
N PRO A 223 -15.89 -19.58 38.81
CA PRO A 223 -15.39 -20.72 38.03
C PRO A 223 -15.88 -20.73 36.59
N ALA A 224 -17.14 -20.32 36.35
CA ALA A 224 -17.70 -20.22 35.00
C ALA A 224 -17.04 -19.08 34.22
N VAL A 225 -16.76 -17.94 34.82
CA VAL A 225 -16.02 -16.83 34.24
C VAL A 225 -14.59 -17.26 33.85
N ILE A 226 -13.88 -17.93 34.76
CA ILE A 226 -12.54 -18.45 34.48
C ILE A 226 -12.56 -19.45 33.32
N ALA A 227 -13.50 -20.39 33.34
CA ALA A 227 -13.66 -21.37 32.27
C ALA A 227 -13.92 -20.70 30.93
N ASN A 228 -14.75 -19.65 30.87
CA ASN A 228 -15.05 -18.89 29.65
C ASN A 228 -13.82 -18.11 29.13
N LEU A 229 -13.11 -17.38 30.00
CA LEU A 229 -11.89 -16.64 29.64
C LEU A 229 -10.77 -17.55 29.11
N THR A 230 -10.66 -18.77 29.65
CA THR A 230 -9.63 -19.75 29.29
C THR A 230 -10.07 -20.69 28.18
N SER A 231 -11.39 -20.82 27.95
CA SER A 231 -11.92 -21.61 26.85
C SER A 231 -11.60 -20.91 25.51
N GLY A 232 -10.90 -21.61 24.67
CA GLY A 232 -10.64 -21.17 23.31
C GLY A 232 -11.00 -22.29 22.33
N SER A 233 -11.38 -21.96 21.13
CA SER A 233 -11.40 -22.95 20.07
C SER A 233 -9.98 -23.42 19.78
N ARG A 234 -9.78 -24.67 19.33
CA ARG A 234 -8.48 -25.17 18.90
C ARG A 234 -7.81 -24.26 17.83
N ARG A 235 -8.62 -23.41 17.19
CA ARG A 235 -8.21 -22.53 16.09
C ARG A 235 -7.78 -21.12 16.58
N LEU A 236 -8.30 -20.65 17.73
CA LEU A 236 -8.16 -19.26 18.17
C LEU A 236 -7.38 -19.09 19.51
N GLY A 237 -7.03 -20.19 20.18
CA GLY A 237 -6.43 -20.12 21.52
C GLY A 237 -7.39 -19.52 22.56
N SER A 238 -6.89 -19.21 23.76
CA SER A 238 -7.66 -18.47 24.77
C SER A 238 -8.00 -17.07 24.27
N LEU A 239 -9.27 -16.65 24.42
CA LEU A 239 -9.71 -15.33 24.01
C LEU A 239 -9.23 -14.23 24.98
N GLY A 240 -8.96 -14.57 26.27
CA GLY A 240 -8.61 -13.61 27.31
C GLY A 240 -9.71 -12.59 27.61
N ALA A 241 -10.91 -12.83 27.06
CA ALA A 241 -12.09 -11.99 27.22
C ALA A 241 -13.36 -12.82 27.17
N ALA A 242 -14.35 -12.43 27.95
CA ALA A 242 -15.70 -12.97 27.99
C ALA A 242 -16.72 -11.83 27.91
N TRP A 243 -17.84 -12.04 27.26
CA TRP A 243 -18.92 -11.07 27.24
C TRP A 243 -20.09 -11.54 28.10
N MET A 244 -20.76 -10.58 28.72
CA MET A 244 -21.92 -10.81 29.56
C MET A 244 -23.16 -10.30 28.81
N HIS A 245 -24.19 -11.16 28.73
CA HIS A 245 -25.45 -10.78 28.12
C HIS A 245 -26.38 -10.06 29.12
N ALA A 246 -27.35 -9.30 28.59
CA ALA A 246 -28.40 -8.70 29.42
C ALA A 246 -29.32 -9.77 30.01
N ALA A 247 -29.82 -9.54 31.20
CA ALA A 247 -30.63 -10.52 31.98
C ALA A 247 -31.89 -11.00 31.21
N HIS A 248 -32.43 -10.17 30.33
CA HIS A 248 -33.67 -10.44 29.59
C HIS A 248 -33.47 -10.71 28.08
N ASP A 249 -32.24 -10.62 27.58
CA ASP A 249 -31.90 -10.85 26.17
C ASP A 249 -30.49 -11.44 26.04
N PRO A 250 -30.38 -12.73 25.68
CA PRO A 250 -29.09 -13.40 25.56
C PRO A 250 -28.22 -12.91 24.37
N ASN A 251 -28.76 -12.07 23.49
CA ASN A 251 -28.03 -11.52 22.35
C ASN A 251 -27.56 -10.06 22.59
N ARG A 252 -27.93 -9.45 23.72
CA ARG A 252 -27.56 -8.09 24.05
C ARG A 252 -26.34 -8.01 24.94
N LEU A 253 -25.38 -7.21 24.53
CA LEU A 253 -24.19 -6.90 25.31
C LEU A 253 -24.59 -6.11 26.57
N ALA A 254 -24.27 -6.63 27.75
CA ALA A 254 -24.41 -5.95 29.04
C ALA A 254 -23.05 -5.65 29.69
N GLY A 255 -22.00 -6.35 29.30
CA GLY A 255 -20.67 -6.08 29.82
C GLY A 255 -19.60 -6.95 29.19
N LEU A 256 -18.35 -6.54 29.40
CA LEU A 256 -17.15 -7.23 28.95
C LEU A 256 -16.27 -7.53 30.17
N ILE A 257 -15.72 -8.73 30.23
CA ILE A 257 -14.77 -9.18 31.27
C ILE A 257 -13.48 -9.58 30.58
N THR A 258 -12.35 -8.99 30.99
CA THR A 258 -11.02 -9.35 30.50
C THR A 258 -10.18 -10.00 31.62
N ASP A 259 -9.06 -10.65 31.26
CA ASP A 259 -8.09 -11.14 32.23
C ASP A 259 -7.65 -10.05 33.21
N GLY A 260 -7.57 -8.79 32.73
CA GLY A 260 -7.25 -7.62 33.53
C GLY A 260 -8.34 -7.32 34.62
N ASP A 261 -9.61 -7.48 34.24
CA ASP A 261 -10.75 -7.28 35.14
C ASP A 261 -10.78 -8.35 36.20
N LEU A 262 -10.64 -9.62 35.79
CA LEU A 262 -10.55 -10.75 36.68
C LEU A 262 -9.43 -10.54 37.72
N ARG A 263 -8.21 -10.18 37.27
CA ARG A 263 -7.07 -9.94 38.15
C ARG A 263 -7.34 -8.82 39.17
N ARG A 264 -7.89 -7.69 38.71
CA ARG A 264 -8.24 -6.56 39.60
C ARG A 264 -9.28 -6.94 40.62
N CYS A 265 -10.30 -7.68 40.22
CA CYS A 265 -11.34 -8.14 41.10
C CYS A 265 -10.78 -9.06 42.19
N LEU A 266 -9.95 -10.05 41.82
CA LEU A 266 -9.33 -10.98 42.78
C LEU A 266 -8.35 -10.28 43.75
N GLN A 267 -7.63 -9.25 43.27
CA GLN A 267 -6.74 -8.46 44.15
C GLN A 267 -7.50 -7.58 45.14
N GLY A 268 -8.72 -7.16 44.81
CA GLY A 268 -9.56 -6.32 45.67
C GLY A 268 -10.36 -7.10 46.72
N HIS A 269 -10.38 -8.44 46.65
CA HIS A 269 -11.17 -9.30 47.53
C HIS A 269 -10.31 -10.35 48.22
N GLY A 270 -10.57 -10.64 49.51
CA GLY A 270 -9.94 -11.74 50.19
C GLY A 270 -10.35 -13.11 49.63
N ALA A 271 -9.48 -14.11 49.73
CA ALA A 271 -9.75 -15.44 49.16
C ALA A 271 -11.06 -16.10 49.68
N GLY A 272 -11.52 -15.74 50.88
CA GLY A 272 -12.79 -16.20 51.43
C GLY A 272 -14.04 -15.65 50.71
N ASP A 273 -13.90 -14.50 50.03
CA ASP A 273 -15.00 -13.80 49.39
C ASP A 273 -15.17 -14.19 47.89
N TRP A 274 -14.23 -14.97 47.33
CA TRP A 274 -14.25 -15.34 45.91
C TRP A 274 -15.47 -16.16 45.49
N THR A 275 -16.10 -16.86 46.44
CA THR A 275 -17.34 -17.62 46.22
C THR A 275 -18.56 -16.73 45.96
N GLN A 276 -18.47 -15.44 46.31
CA GLN A 276 -19.54 -14.46 46.12
C GLN A 276 -19.38 -13.70 44.79
N LEU A 277 -18.24 -13.86 44.08
CA LEU A 277 -17.96 -13.14 42.85
C LEU A 277 -18.79 -13.71 41.69
N THR A 278 -19.44 -12.81 40.97
CA THR A 278 -20.26 -13.12 39.77
C THR A 278 -19.72 -12.36 38.54
N ALA A 279 -20.15 -12.75 37.35
CA ALA A 279 -19.82 -12.06 36.15
C ALA A 279 -20.16 -10.56 36.20
N ALA A 280 -21.32 -10.20 36.78
CA ALA A 280 -21.73 -8.80 36.92
C ALA A 280 -20.79 -7.99 37.84
N SER A 281 -20.21 -8.61 38.85
CA SER A 281 -19.27 -7.93 39.77
C SER A 281 -17.89 -7.65 39.16
N MET A 282 -17.56 -8.33 38.07
CA MET A 282 -16.28 -8.24 37.38
C MET A 282 -16.35 -7.45 36.05
N ALA A 283 -17.54 -7.34 35.47
CA ALA A 283 -17.72 -6.80 34.13
C ALA A 283 -17.55 -5.27 34.05
N THR A 284 -16.92 -4.82 32.99
CA THR A 284 -17.04 -3.43 32.53
C THR A 284 -18.39 -3.31 31.83
N LEU A 285 -19.34 -2.54 32.42
CA LEU A 285 -20.74 -2.45 31.97
C LEU A 285 -20.97 -1.53 30.78
N ASP A 286 -20.05 -0.61 30.51
CA ASP A 286 -20.12 0.30 29.35
C ASP A 286 -18.77 0.24 28.62
N PRO A 287 -18.46 -0.89 27.96
CA PRO A 287 -17.22 -1.01 27.21
C PRO A 287 -17.26 -0.17 25.94
N ILE A 288 -16.10 0.35 25.54
CA ILE A 288 -15.95 0.99 24.22
C ILE A 288 -16.21 -0.07 23.15
N THR A 289 -17.05 0.26 22.18
CA THR A 289 -17.46 -0.64 21.09
C THR A 289 -17.05 -0.09 19.72
N VAL A 290 -17.02 -0.96 18.73
CA VAL A 290 -16.81 -0.62 17.32
C VAL A 290 -17.85 -1.34 16.46
N THR A 291 -17.98 -0.92 15.20
CA THR A 291 -18.87 -1.57 14.22
C THR A 291 -18.07 -2.43 13.23
N PRO A 292 -18.68 -3.40 12.55
CA PRO A 292 -17.96 -4.29 11.62
C PRO A 292 -17.27 -3.57 10.47
N ASP A 293 -17.82 -2.45 10.00
CA ASP A 293 -17.32 -1.61 8.92
C ASP A 293 -16.20 -0.65 9.34
N THR A 294 -15.92 -0.55 10.65
CA THR A 294 -14.79 0.23 11.15
C THR A 294 -13.49 -0.31 10.57
N MET A 295 -12.61 0.60 10.07
CA MET A 295 -11.28 0.19 9.60
C MET A 295 -10.45 -0.40 10.75
N ALA A 296 -9.77 -1.52 10.50
CA ALA A 296 -8.97 -2.21 11.51
C ALA A 296 -7.86 -1.32 12.08
N ALA A 297 -7.26 -0.45 11.26
CA ALA A 297 -6.28 0.54 11.70
C ALA A 297 -6.88 1.57 12.68
N THR A 298 -8.12 2.00 12.44
CA THR A 298 -8.84 2.91 13.35
C THR A 298 -9.15 2.22 14.69
N ALA A 299 -9.54 0.94 14.65
CA ALA A 299 -9.75 0.15 15.86
C ALA A 299 -8.45 -0.03 16.67
N LEU A 300 -7.31 -0.24 15.98
CA LEU A 300 -5.99 -0.30 16.62
C LEU A 300 -5.63 1.01 17.33
N ASP A 301 -5.79 2.14 16.64
CA ASP A 301 -5.56 3.46 17.24
C ASP A 301 -6.43 3.68 18.49
N LEU A 302 -7.69 3.26 18.45
CA LEU A 302 -8.60 3.35 19.58
C LEU A 302 -8.14 2.48 20.76
N MET A 303 -7.60 1.27 20.49
CA MET A 303 -7.06 0.38 21.50
C MET A 303 -5.77 0.90 22.15
N GLU A 304 -4.88 1.50 21.36
CA GLU A 304 -3.57 1.97 21.83
C GLU A 304 -3.61 3.36 22.46
N ARG A 305 -4.41 4.27 21.90
CA ARG A 305 -4.44 5.71 22.27
C ARG A 305 -5.57 6.09 23.20
N ASN A 306 -6.23 5.14 23.84
CA ASN A 306 -7.31 5.42 24.78
C ASN A 306 -6.78 5.88 26.16
N GLY A 307 -6.15 7.04 26.20
CA GLY A 307 -5.67 7.65 27.44
C GLY A 307 -4.56 6.85 28.14
N LYS A 308 -4.77 6.50 29.44
CA LYS A 308 -3.75 5.84 30.27
C LYS A 308 -3.75 4.31 30.21
N ARG A 309 -4.67 3.68 29.47
CA ARG A 309 -4.83 2.21 29.46
C ARG A 309 -5.00 1.69 28.05
N THR A 310 -4.20 0.71 27.67
CA THR A 310 -4.37 -0.06 26.44
C THR A 310 -5.60 -0.96 26.57
N ILE A 311 -6.47 -0.93 25.55
CA ILE A 311 -7.62 -1.82 25.45
C ILE A 311 -7.17 -3.08 24.71
N SER A 312 -7.35 -4.26 25.30
CA SER A 312 -6.95 -5.53 24.69
C SER A 312 -8.04 -6.16 23.81
N VAL A 313 -9.30 -5.82 24.07
CA VAL A 313 -10.46 -6.37 23.35
C VAL A 313 -11.54 -5.30 23.23
N LEU A 314 -12.14 -5.18 22.03
CA LEU A 314 -13.29 -4.33 21.73
C LEU A 314 -14.49 -5.22 21.34
N PRO A 315 -15.66 -5.04 21.98
CA PRO A 315 -16.90 -5.59 21.45
C PRO A 315 -17.27 -4.96 20.13
N VAL A 316 -17.69 -5.80 19.19
CA VAL A 316 -18.20 -5.37 17.87
C VAL A 316 -19.72 -5.47 17.89
N VAL A 317 -20.39 -4.35 17.65
CA VAL A 317 -21.83 -4.24 17.78
C VAL A 317 -22.51 -3.92 16.44
N ASP A 318 -23.78 -4.23 16.35
CA ASP A 318 -24.59 -3.92 15.18
C ASP A 318 -24.80 -2.40 15.07
N PRO A 319 -24.45 -1.75 13.95
CA PRO A 319 -24.67 -0.32 13.78
C PRO A 319 -26.14 0.09 13.82
N ALA A 320 -27.09 -0.84 13.49
CA ALA A 320 -28.52 -0.60 13.58
C ALA A 320 -29.11 -0.84 14.98
N ASP A 321 -28.45 -1.71 15.77
CA ASP A 321 -28.80 -2.01 17.17
C ASP A 321 -27.54 -2.09 18.03
N PRO A 322 -27.02 -0.97 18.56
CA PRO A 322 -25.76 -0.94 19.33
C PRO A 322 -25.74 -1.82 20.59
N GLY A 323 -26.86 -2.35 21.01
CA GLY A 323 -26.95 -3.34 22.08
C GLY A 323 -26.66 -4.77 21.64
N ARG A 324 -26.73 -5.08 20.35
CA ARG A 324 -26.52 -6.42 19.79
C ARG A 324 -25.04 -6.69 19.54
N LEU A 325 -24.49 -7.72 20.20
CA LEU A 325 -23.13 -8.17 19.95
C LEU A 325 -23.03 -8.96 18.65
N LEU A 326 -22.09 -8.59 17.78
CA LEU A 326 -21.74 -9.29 16.55
C LEU A 326 -20.42 -10.08 16.69
N GLY A 327 -19.53 -9.68 17.58
CA GLY A 327 -18.25 -10.34 17.79
C GLY A 327 -17.34 -9.61 18.78
N LEU A 328 -16.12 -10.11 18.92
CA LEU A 328 -15.03 -9.48 19.69
C LEU A 328 -13.81 -9.30 18.81
N LEU A 329 -13.22 -8.11 18.84
CA LEU A 329 -11.95 -7.79 18.19
C LEU A 329 -10.84 -7.75 19.23
N ARG A 330 -9.78 -8.53 19.05
CA ARG A 330 -8.62 -8.55 19.97
C ARG A 330 -7.46 -7.76 19.37
N LEU A 331 -6.70 -7.07 20.23
CA LEU A 331 -5.46 -6.40 19.84
C LEU A 331 -4.47 -7.39 19.19
N HIS A 332 -4.41 -8.62 19.71
CA HIS A 332 -3.56 -9.68 19.15
C HIS A 332 -3.87 -10.01 17.68
N ASP A 333 -5.16 -10.04 17.29
CA ASP A 333 -5.57 -10.34 15.93
C ASP A 333 -5.16 -9.21 14.97
N LEU A 334 -5.24 -7.96 15.40
CA LEU A 334 -4.76 -6.79 14.67
C LEU A 334 -3.24 -6.85 14.43
N VAL A 335 -2.49 -7.21 15.47
CA VAL A 335 -1.02 -7.35 15.40
C VAL A 335 -0.63 -8.52 14.49
N GLN A 336 -1.31 -9.67 14.58
CA GLN A 336 -1.07 -10.81 13.69
C GLN A 336 -1.43 -10.50 12.23
N ALA A 337 -2.42 -9.66 11.98
CA ALA A 337 -2.75 -9.16 10.65
C ALA A 337 -1.70 -8.16 10.11
N GLY A 338 -0.67 -7.82 10.91
CA GLY A 338 0.42 -6.95 10.50
C GLY A 338 0.06 -5.46 10.54
N LEU A 339 -0.89 -5.07 11.40
CA LEU A 339 -1.29 -3.68 11.60
C LEU A 339 -0.52 -2.99 12.75
N GLY A 340 0.00 -3.76 13.71
CA GLY A 340 0.83 -3.24 14.81
C GLY A 340 2.20 -2.79 14.33
N ASN A 341 2.77 -1.76 14.96
CA ASN A 341 4.19 -1.46 14.79
C ASN A 341 5.03 -2.64 15.31
N PRO A 342 6.08 -3.07 14.56
CA PRO A 342 6.99 -4.11 15.01
C PRO A 342 7.75 -3.71 16.27
#